data_8f32c321e9c4941f9871a80a3ac108b3
#
_entry.id   8f32c321e9c4941f9871a80a3ac108b3
#
_cell.length_a   1.000
_cell.length_b   1.000
_cell.length_c   1.000
_cell.angle_alpha   90.00
_cell.angle_beta   90.00
_cell.angle_gamma   90.00
#
_symmetry.space_group_name_H-M   'P 1'
#
loop_
_entity.id
_entity.type
_entity.pdbx_description
1 polymer ?
#
loop_
_entity_poly.entity_id
_entity_poly.type
_entity_poly.pdbx_seq_one_letter_code
_entity_poly.pdbx_strand_id
1 'polypeptide(L)'
;MRPFTHAFAAFTLVAPLRGTPVINEIHYNNDDNTVFNEFVEIHNPDPVAADLGGWRLDGAVRFTFPANTTIPAGGYLVIGEDPATIASEFGVAAIGPYQGALNSEGELLQLLDGTGAEIDRVDYGVGFPWPTRAKGEGSSMELINPALDNDLGSSWRSSSIGFNGNKVLFISEGDTWRYRKGLSEASSPIHDWTKLDFTEDETWLTGPGPLGRNEPLVVTNLQDAQGNYSSVFLRKTFTFNGVAPSSALLRILYDDGVIVWLNGTEIFRSESVDAGVIDYQGNTPANAGGNGTAIASDEQDGYEEYAIGGTSNLIQQGQNVLAIQLFNDTVGSSDILIDAVLETPEPFSEPAPPSPGRANNSSTSSPPPNIRQVEHSPAEPGSSDPVTISAKVTDPDGVESVALEYQVVAPGSYVRISDPAYETSWTGIEMTAAEGDGSIYSAVIPGQAHRHLVRYRITVTDTLGAGVTVPFDDDEQPNFAYFVYDGIP
;
A
#
# COMPACT_ATOMS: atom_id res chain seq x y z
N MET A 1 -25.73 22.73 -66.59
CA MET A 1 -26.31 22.39 -65.29
C MET A 1 -25.39 21.41 -64.59
N ARG A 2 -24.67 21.83 -63.57
CA ARG A 2 -23.85 20.95 -62.71
C ARG A 2 -24.60 20.75 -61.39
N PRO A 3 -24.76 19.56 -60.84
CA PRO A 3 -25.41 19.37 -59.59
C PRO A 3 -24.45 19.74 -58.44
N PHE A 4 -24.93 20.56 -57.51
CA PHE A 4 -24.31 20.85 -56.22
C PHE A 4 -24.59 19.68 -55.28
N THR A 5 -23.54 18.94 -54.92
CA THR A 5 -23.58 17.95 -53.82
C THR A 5 -23.29 18.65 -52.52
N HIS A 6 -24.30 18.72 -51.64
CA HIS A 6 -24.14 19.19 -50.29
C HIS A 6 -23.61 17.99 -49.45
N ALA A 7 -22.39 18.12 -48.97
CA ALA A 7 -21.86 17.18 -47.98
C ALA A 7 -22.38 17.62 -46.60
N PHE A 8 -23.23 16.82 -46.00
CA PHE A 8 -23.59 16.93 -44.57
C PHE A 8 -22.42 16.36 -43.76
N ALA A 9 -21.72 17.23 -43.04
CA ALA A 9 -20.79 16.80 -42.01
C ALA A 9 -21.63 16.41 -40.77
N ALA A 10 -21.71 15.13 -40.48
CA ALA A 10 -22.23 14.62 -39.21
C ALA A 10 -21.20 14.96 -38.10
N PHE A 11 -21.49 15.98 -37.31
CA PHE A 11 -20.81 16.19 -36.03
C PHE A 11 -21.34 15.14 -35.07
N THR A 12 -20.59 14.09 -34.86
CA THR A 12 -20.76 13.20 -33.69
C THR A 12 -20.37 14.03 -32.47
N LEU A 13 -21.35 14.48 -31.73
CA LEU A 13 -21.15 15.02 -30.37
C LEU A 13 -20.70 13.81 -29.50
N VAL A 14 -19.41 13.66 -29.29
CA VAL A 14 -18.91 12.82 -28.22
C VAL A 14 -19.30 13.58 -26.95
N ALA A 15 -20.36 13.14 -26.28
CA ALA A 15 -20.63 13.56 -24.91
C ALA A 15 -19.39 13.24 -24.09
N PRO A 16 -18.86 14.16 -23.29
CA PRO A 16 -17.82 13.80 -22.35
C PRO A 16 -18.35 12.64 -21.50
N LEU A 17 -17.56 11.59 -21.37
CA LEU A 17 -17.80 10.57 -20.33
C LEU A 17 -17.81 11.36 -19.00
N ARG A 18 -19.01 11.58 -18.45
CA ARG A 18 -19.15 12.07 -17.09
C ARG A 18 -19.02 10.85 -16.22
N GLY A 19 -18.03 10.81 -15.34
CA GLY A 19 -18.00 9.84 -14.27
C GLY A 19 -19.24 10.08 -13.41
N THR A 20 -20.06 9.08 -13.25
CA THR A 20 -21.23 9.12 -12.36
C THR A 20 -20.77 8.88 -10.94
N PRO A 21 -21.44 9.43 -9.91
CA PRO A 21 -21.20 9.05 -8.52
C PRO A 21 -21.23 7.54 -8.32
N VAL A 22 -20.25 6.99 -7.61
CA VAL A 22 -20.08 5.55 -7.40
C VAL A 22 -20.08 5.22 -5.91
N ILE A 23 -20.53 4.03 -5.56
CA ILE A 23 -20.37 3.44 -4.22
C ILE A 23 -18.87 3.15 -4.07
N ASN A 24 -18.23 3.77 -3.09
CA ASN A 24 -16.77 3.88 -2.95
C ASN A 24 -16.20 3.13 -1.74
N GLU A 25 -16.94 3.08 -0.64
CA GLU A 25 -16.54 2.40 0.59
C GLU A 25 -17.77 1.81 1.28
N ILE A 26 -17.63 0.59 1.80
CA ILE A 26 -18.69 -0.14 2.50
C ILE A 26 -18.11 -0.68 3.81
N HIS A 27 -18.62 -0.20 4.93
CA HIS A 27 -18.28 -0.71 6.26
C HIS A 27 -19.49 -1.48 6.82
N TYR A 28 -19.50 -2.81 6.61
CA TYR A 28 -20.69 -3.64 6.78
C TYR A 28 -20.61 -4.61 7.97
N ASN A 29 -19.44 -4.81 8.55
CA ASN A 29 -19.25 -5.74 9.67
C ASN A 29 -18.05 -5.29 10.50
N ASN A 30 -18.31 -4.45 11.49
CA ASN A 30 -17.29 -4.01 12.43
C ASN A 30 -16.89 -5.13 13.41
N ASP A 31 -15.80 -4.92 14.13
CA ASP A 31 -15.29 -5.84 15.17
C ASP A 31 -16.13 -5.85 16.45
N ASP A 32 -17.00 -4.84 16.67
CA ASP A 32 -17.92 -4.73 17.80
C ASP A 32 -19.37 -4.50 17.34
N ASN A 33 -20.15 -5.55 17.27
CA ASN A 33 -21.56 -5.52 16.87
C ASN A 33 -22.48 -4.70 17.80
N THR A 34 -21.94 -4.07 18.83
CA THR A 34 -22.67 -3.14 19.72
C THR A 34 -22.51 -1.69 19.32
N VAL A 35 -21.61 -1.39 18.40
CA VAL A 35 -21.34 -0.04 17.87
C VAL A 35 -22.05 0.15 16.52
N PHE A 36 -22.94 1.13 16.42
CA PHE A 36 -23.71 1.44 15.20
C PHE A 36 -22.90 2.34 14.26
N ASN A 37 -21.77 1.83 13.75
CA ASN A 37 -20.85 2.58 12.91
C ASN A 37 -20.81 2.09 11.44
N GLU A 38 -21.77 1.25 11.03
CA GLU A 38 -21.90 0.85 9.63
C GLU A 38 -22.19 2.06 8.73
N PHE A 39 -21.59 2.07 7.55
CA PHE A 39 -21.81 3.13 6.57
C PHE A 39 -21.62 2.66 5.11
N VAL A 40 -22.20 3.42 4.21
CA VAL A 40 -21.94 3.42 2.76
C VAL A 40 -21.42 4.79 2.39
N GLU A 41 -20.32 4.86 1.65
CA GLU A 41 -19.80 6.10 1.09
C GLU A 41 -20.01 6.16 -0.42
N ILE A 42 -20.42 7.32 -0.91
CA ILE A 42 -20.51 7.65 -2.32
C ILE A 42 -19.42 8.67 -2.67
N HIS A 43 -18.65 8.38 -3.70
CA HIS A 43 -17.66 9.27 -4.28
C HIS A 43 -18.15 9.87 -5.59
N ASN A 44 -17.91 11.17 -5.78
CA ASN A 44 -18.11 11.86 -7.05
C ASN A 44 -16.75 12.08 -7.74
N PRO A 45 -16.33 11.21 -8.67
CA PRO A 45 -15.04 11.37 -9.38
C PRO A 45 -15.05 12.48 -10.43
N ASP A 46 -16.20 13.09 -10.71
CA ASP A 46 -16.35 14.13 -11.73
C ASP A 46 -15.71 15.46 -11.32
N PRO A 47 -15.24 16.28 -12.29
CA PRO A 47 -14.74 17.63 -12.05
C PRO A 47 -15.84 18.65 -11.78
N VAL A 48 -17.11 18.22 -11.69
CA VAL A 48 -18.28 19.05 -11.35
C VAL A 48 -19.05 18.42 -10.20
N ALA A 49 -19.74 19.26 -9.42
CA ALA A 49 -20.56 18.77 -8.32
C ALA A 49 -21.74 17.91 -8.85
N ALA A 50 -22.05 16.83 -8.15
CA ALA A 50 -23.21 15.98 -8.41
C ALA A 50 -24.37 16.36 -7.48
N ASP A 51 -25.57 16.50 -8.02
CA ASP A 51 -26.81 16.73 -7.26
C ASP A 51 -27.53 15.38 -7.08
N LEU A 52 -27.58 14.91 -5.86
CA LEU A 52 -28.25 13.66 -5.45
C LEU A 52 -29.64 13.90 -4.85
N GLY A 53 -30.17 15.15 -4.90
CA GLY A 53 -31.49 15.47 -4.34
C GLY A 53 -32.59 14.57 -4.92
N GLY A 54 -33.25 13.77 -4.06
CA GLY A 54 -34.29 12.83 -4.45
C GLY A 54 -33.79 11.48 -4.99
N TRP A 55 -32.49 11.27 -5.10
CA TRP A 55 -31.91 9.94 -5.35
C TRP A 55 -32.12 9.03 -4.13
N ARG A 56 -31.83 7.75 -4.25
CA ARG A 56 -31.92 6.81 -3.12
C ARG A 56 -30.89 5.69 -3.19
N LEU A 57 -30.47 5.26 -2.02
CA LEU A 57 -29.93 3.92 -1.84
C LEU A 57 -31.10 2.93 -1.69
N ASP A 58 -30.98 1.76 -2.28
CA ASP A 58 -31.93 0.65 -2.19
C ASP A 58 -31.19 -0.70 -2.12
N GLY A 59 -31.91 -1.79 -1.81
CA GLY A 59 -31.34 -3.11 -1.59
C GLY A 59 -31.07 -3.36 -0.12
N ALA A 60 -29.79 -3.55 0.27
CA ALA A 60 -29.33 -3.80 1.63
C ALA A 60 -29.86 -2.75 2.62
N VAL A 61 -29.67 -1.49 2.30
CA VAL A 61 -30.16 -0.36 3.09
C VAL A 61 -31.00 0.56 2.24
N ARG A 62 -31.90 1.31 2.89
CA ARG A 62 -32.78 2.28 2.21
C ARG A 62 -32.57 3.67 2.78
N PHE A 63 -32.22 4.57 1.89
CA PHE A 63 -32.09 6.00 2.22
C PHE A 63 -32.48 6.87 1.03
N THR A 64 -33.35 7.88 1.24
CA THR A 64 -33.67 8.87 0.21
C THR A 64 -32.92 10.16 0.52
N PHE A 65 -32.10 10.61 -0.42
CA PHE A 65 -31.32 11.83 -0.27
C PHE A 65 -32.23 13.05 -0.21
N PRO A 66 -32.10 13.89 0.83
CA PRO A 66 -32.84 15.15 0.93
C PRO A 66 -32.64 16.04 -0.31
N ALA A 67 -33.62 16.91 -0.59
CA ALA A 67 -33.45 17.90 -1.64
C ALA A 67 -32.21 18.77 -1.38
N ASN A 68 -31.49 19.11 -2.46
CA ASN A 68 -30.23 19.86 -2.44
C ASN A 68 -29.04 19.11 -1.78
N THR A 69 -29.10 17.77 -1.65
CA THR A 69 -27.91 16.98 -1.32
C THR A 69 -26.97 17.02 -2.50
N THR A 70 -25.74 17.53 -2.30
CA THR A 70 -24.73 17.63 -3.35
C THR A 70 -23.41 17.03 -2.88
N ILE A 71 -22.68 16.37 -3.80
CA ILE A 71 -21.29 15.95 -3.60
C ILE A 71 -20.41 16.87 -4.46
N PRO A 72 -19.47 17.63 -3.90
CA PRO A 72 -18.54 18.45 -4.67
C PRO A 72 -17.74 17.63 -5.70
N ALA A 73 -17.12 18.29 -6.65
CA ALA A 73 -16.16 17.68 -7.56
C ALA A 73 -15.04 16.97 -6.77
N GLY A 74 -14.80 15.69 -7.05
CA GLY A 74 -13.84 14.86 -6.32
C GLY A 74 -14.20 14.59 -4.86
N GLY A 75 -15.42 14.94 -4.42
CA GLY A 75 -15.86 14.84 -3.03
C GLY A 75 -16.50 13.50 -2.66
N TYR A 76 -16.76 13.35 -1.38
CA TYR A 76 -17.33 12.14 -0.76
C TYR A 76 -18.57 12.49 0.05
N LEU A 77 -19.46 11.50 0.20
CA LEU A 77 -20.67 11.61 1.03
C LEU A 77 -20.89 10.30 1.77
N VAL A 78 -20.86 10.37 3.09
CA VAL A 78 -21.05 9.21 3.98
C VAL A 78 -22.51 9.13 4.40
N ILE A 79 -23.11 7.96 4.23
CA ILE A 79 -24.47 7.64 4.68
C ILE A 79 -24.36 6.56 5.75
N GLY A 80 -24.72 6.89 6.98
CA GLY A 80 -24.51 6.03 8.14
C GLY A 80 -25.75 5.46 8.76
N GLU A 81 -25.57 4.34 9.46
CA GLU A 81 -26.58 3.76 10.35
C GLU A 81 -26.90 4.72 11.50
N ASP A 82 -25.87 5.25 12.15
CA ASP A 82 -25.96 6.34 13.13
C ASP A 82 -24.91 7.41 12.86
N PRO A 83 -25.31 8.54 12.24
CA PRO A 83 -24.40 9.65 11.93
C PRO A 83 -23.63 10.21 13.13
N ALA A 84 -24.19 10.15 14.34
CA ALA A 84 -23.52 10.65 15.54
C ALA A 84 -22.37 9.73 15.95
N THR A 85 -22.56 8.42 15.89
CA THR A 85 -21.52 7.43 16.13
C THR A 85 -20.41 7.54 15.10
N ILE A 86 -20.74 7.65 13.79
CA ILE A 86 -19.75 7.83 12.72
C ILE A 86 -18.92 9.09 12.92
N ALA A 87 -19.56 10.22 13.29
CA ALA A 87 -18.84 11.45 13.58
C ALA A 87 -17.90 11.32 14.80
N SER A 88 -18.28 10.55 15.78
CA SER A 88 -17.47 10.29 16.99
C SER A 88 -16.28 9.38 16.70
N GLU A 89 -16.51 8.30 15.95
CA GLU A 89 -15.51 7.26 15.65
C GLU A 89 -14.49 7.72 14.60
N PHE A 90 -14.98 8.28 13.48
CA PHE A 90 -14.14 8.59 12.32
C PHE A 90 -13.88 10.09 12.12
N GLY A 91 -14.49 10.97 12.92
CA GLY A 91 -14.30 12.43 12.81
C GLY A 91 -14.89 13.03 11.54
N VAL A 92 -15.81 12.36 10.86
CA VAL A 92 -16.44 12.78 9.60
C VAL A 92 -17.93 13.00 9.76
N ALA A 93 -18.48 14.02 9.07
CA ALA A 93 -19.91 14.23 9.04
C ALA A 93 -20.59 13.21 8.11
N ALA A 94 -21.55 12.48 8.64
CA ALA A 94 -22.41 11.57 7.88
C ALA A 94 -23.83 12.08 7.83
N ILE A 95 -24.59 11.69 6.80
CA ILE A 95 -26.03 11.82 6.74
C ILE A 95 -26.70 10.48 7.04
N GLY A 96 -27.98 10.50 7.42
CA GLY A 96 -28.72 9.29 7.81
C GLY A 96 -29.76 9.60 8.88
N PRO A 97 -30.22 8.62 9.67
CA PRO A 97 -29.90 7.20 9.50
C PRO A 97 -30.57 6.58 8.25
N TYR A 98 -29.97 5.57 7.68
CA TYR A 98 -30.64 4.72 6.71
C TYR A 98 -31.55 3.70 7.43
N GLN A 99 -32.41 3.02 6.65
CA GLN A 99 -33.27 1.93 7.13
C GLN A 99 -32.69 0.59 6.66
N GLY A 100 -32.69 -0.41 7.51
CA GLY A 100 -32.09 -1.72 7.27
C GLY A 100 -30.76 -1.85 7.99
N ALA A 101 -29.97 -2.83 7.65
CA ALA A 101 -28.61 -3.09 8.12
C ALA A 101 -27.82 -3.72 6.97
N LEU A 102 -26.53 -3.48 6.91
CA LEU A 102 -25.65 -4.13 5.95
C LEU A 102 -25.42 -5.59 6.37
N ASN A 103 -25.55 -6.53 5.42
CA ASN A 103 -25.45 -7.95 5.73
C ASN A 103 -23.99 -8.39 5.76
N SER A 104 -23.58 -9.00 6.88
CA SER A 104 -22.23 -9.55 7.05
C SER A 104 -21.88 -10.75 6.15
N GLU A 105 -22.84 -11.27 5.39
CA GLU A 105 -22.63 -12.36 4.41
C GLU A 105 -22.71 -11.86 2.95
N GLY A 106 -22.86 -10.54 2.75
CA GLY A 106 -22.96 -9.94 1.43
C GLY A 106 -24.40 -9.76 0.97
N GLU A 107 -24.66 -8.71 0.20
CA GLU A 107 -25.93 -8.43 -0.46
C GLU A 107 -25.83 -7.28 -1.47
N LEU A 108 -26.92 -7.04 -2.20
CA LEU A 108 -27.01 -6.03 -3.22
C LEU A 108 -27.23 -4.62 -2.63
N LEU A 109 -26.36 -3.67 -2.98
CA LEU A 109 -26.54 -2.23 -2.83
C LEU A 109 -26.77 -1.59 -4.19
N GLN A 110 -27.73 -0.65 -4.28
CA GLN A 110 -28.04 0.08 -5.51
C GLN A 110 -28.12 1.58 -5.21
N LEU A 111 -27.52 2.39 -6.07
CA LEU A 111 -27.70 3.83 -6.12
C LEU A 111 -28.65 4.15 -7.28
N LEU A 112 -29.83 4.66 -6.97
CA LEU A 112 -30.87 4.95 -7.96
C LEU A 112 -31.11 6.46 -8.04
N ASP A 113 -31.30 7.00 -9.25
CA ASP A 113 -31.64 8.40 -9.44
C ASP A 113 -33.09 8.75 -9.03
N GLY A 114 -33.45 10.03 -9.10
CA GLY A 114 -34.80 10.49 -8.75
C GLY A 114 -35.91 9.94 -9.66
N THR A 115 -35.60 9.32 -10.79
CA THR A 115 -36.55 8.61 -11.67
C THR A 115 -36.65 7.14 -11.38
N GLY A 116 -35.71 6.62 -10.59
CA GLY A 116 -35.56 5.21 -10.27
C GLY A 116 -34.67 4.42 -11.23
N ALA A 117 -33.92 5.13 -12.10
CA ALA A 117 -32.90 4.49 -12.91
C ALA A 117 -31.67 4.14 -12.05
N GLU A 118 -31.11 2.95 -12.27
CA GLU A 118 -29.86 2.52 -11.63
C GLU A 118 -28.69 3.34 -12.16
N ILE A 119 -27.97 3.95 -11.27
CA ILE A 119 -26.77 4.75 -11.53
C ILE A 119 -25.53 3.91 -11.24
N ASP A 120 -25.57 3.19 -10.11
CA ASP A 120 -24.50 2.33 -9.66
C ASP A 120 -25.05 1.17 -8.85
N ARG A 121 -24.31 0.06 -8.80
CA ARG A 121 -24.67 -1.12 -8.01
C ARG A 121 -23.43 -1.86 -7.55
N VAL A 122 -23.54 -2.52 -6.40
CA VAL A 122 -22.55 -3.45 -5.86
C VAL A 122 -23.27 -4.61 -5.22
N ASP A 123 -23.12 -5.80 -5.78
CA ASP A 123 -23.60 -7.05 -5.18
C ASP A 123 -22.43 -7.66 -4.40
N TYR A 124 -22.13 -7.08 -3.23
CA TYR A 124 -20.93 -7.43 -2.48
C TYR A 124 -21.03 -8.80 -1.81
N GLY A 125 -19.90 -9.47 -1.76
CA GLY A 125 -19.69 -10.75 -1.08
C GLY A 125 -18.60 -10.68 -0.01
N VAL A 126 -18.31 -11.82 0.62
CA VAL A 126 -17.40 -11.92 1.77
C VAL A 126 -16.30 -12.96 1.61
N GLY A 127 -16.08 -13.45 0.41
CA GLY A 127 -15.03 -14.39 0.07
C GLY A 127 -14.44 -14.06 -1.29
N PHE A 128 -13.25 -14.60 -1.60
CA PHE A 128 -12.61 -14.34 -2.88
C PHE A 128 -13.59 -14.33 -4.07
N PRO A 129 -13.55 -13.31 -4.94
CA PRO A 129 -12.55 -12.23 -5.07
C PRO A 129 -12.81 -10.98 -4.22
N TRP A 130 -13.77 -10.99 -3.29
CA TRP A 130 -14.01 -9.90 -2.34
C TRP A 130 -13.00 -9.96 -1.20
N PRO A 131 -12.54 -8.81 -0.66
CA PRO A 131 -11.61 -8.78 0.46
C PRO A 131 -12.24 -9.37 1.73
N THR A 132 -11.54 -10.28 2.40
CA THR A 132 -12.08 -11.02 3.56
C THR A 132 -11.90 -10.29 4.88
N ARG A 133 -10.89 -9.46 5.02
CA ARG A 133 -10.58 -8.73 6.26
C ARG A 133 -11.63 -7.67 6.65
N ALA A 134 -12.42 -7.20 5.68
CA ALA A 134 -13.56 -6.32 5.97
C ALA A 134 -14.70 -7.05 6.73
N LYS A 135 -14.59 -8.38 6.93
CA LYS A 135 -15.57 -9.19 7.65
C LYS A 135 -15.19 -9.33 9.14
N GLY A 136 -15.43 -8.29 9.94
CA GLY A 136 -15.36 -8.37 11.40
C GLY A 136 -13.99 -8.12 12.03
N GLU A 137 -13.04 -7.55 11.27
CA GLU A 137 -11.73 -7.15 11.77
C GLU A 137 -11.53 -5.62 11.84
N GLY A 138 -12.64 -4.85 11.81
CA GLY A 138 -12.63 -3.39 11.93
C GLY A 138 -12.30 -2.63 10.64
N SER A 139 -11.90 -3.32 9.57
CA SER A 139 -11.66 -2.72 8.26
C SER A 139 -12.96 -2.51 7.49
N SER A 140 -13.00 -1.55 6.57
CA SER A 140 -14.01 -1.41 5.53
C SER A 140 -13.58 -2.08 4.23
N MET A 141 -14.49 -2.16 3.29
CA MET A 141 -14.25 -2.55 1.91
C MET A 141 -14.13 -1.27 1.07
N GLU A 142 -13.00 -1.04 0.42
CA GLU A 142 -12.66 0.17 -0.32
C GLU A 142 -12.50 -0.13 -1.82
N LEU A 143 -13.16 0.65 -2.67
CA LEU A 143 -12.95 0.63 -4.12
C LEU A 143 -11.58 1.22 -4.45
N ILE A 144 -10.72 0.45 -5.13
CA ILE A 144 -9.33 0.87 -5.39
C ILE A 144 -9.21 1.95 -6.47
N ASN A 145 -10.20 2.06 -7.35
CA ASN A 145 -10.24 3.12 -8.36
C ASN A 145 -11.69 3.30 -8.87
N PRO A 146 -12.24 4.52 -8.88
CA PRO A 146 -13.62 4.78 -9.28
C PRO A 146 -13.92 4.56 -10.77
N ALA A 147 -12.90 4.29 -11.60
CA ALA A 147 -13.07 3.96 -13.02
C ALA A 147 -13.28 2.45 -13.25
N LEU A 148 -13.09 1.63 -12.22
CA LEU A 148 -13.31 0.18 -12.30
C LEU A 148 -14.79 -0.16 -12.18
N ASP A 149 -15.15 -1.36 -12.68
CA ASP A 149 -16.43 -1.99 -12.41
C ASP A 149 -16.47 -2.43 -10.93
N ASN A 150 -17.22 -1.71 -10.11
CA ASN A 150 -17.33 -1.97 -8.67
C ASN A 150 -18.30 -3.11 -8.31
N ASP A 151 -18.99 -3.70 -9.30
CA ASP A 151 -19.74 -4.97 -9.10
C ASP A 151 -18.80 -6.20 -9.16
N LEU A 152 -17.49 -5.98 -9.31
CA LEU A 152 -16.46 -7.01 -9.29
C LEU A 152 -15.65 -6.96 -8.00
N GLY A 153 -15.65 -8.06 -7.23
CA GLY A 153 -14.94 -8.11 -5.94
C GLY A 153 -13.44 -7.79 -6.01
N SER A 154 -12.78 -8.13 -7.12
CA SER A 154 -11.37 -7.81 -7.35
C SER A 154 -11.08 -6.31 -7.56
N SER A 155 -12.11 -5.47 -7.73
CA SER A 155 -12.00 -4.01 -7.71
C SER A 155 -11.93 -3.42 -6.29
N TRP A 156 -12.05 -4.25 -5.28
CA TRP A 156 -12.09 -3.86 -3.87
C TRP A 156 -10.90 -4.40 -3.09
N ARG A 157 -10.51 -3.68 -2.04
CA ARG A 157 -9.57 -4.12 -1.00
C ARG A 157 -10.14 -3.80 0.36
N SER A 158 -9.68 -4.49 1.40
CA SER A 158 -9.90 -4.03 2.77
C SER A 158 -9.17 -2.73 3.01
N SER A 159 -9.73 -1.86 3.85
CA SER A 159 -8.99 -0.70 4.34
C SER A 159 -7.74 -1.20 5.07
N SER A 160 -6.59 -0.74 4.63
CA SER A 160 -5.31 -1.13 5.20
C SER A 160 -4.32 0.01 5.09
N ILE A 161 -3.42 0.11 6.06
CA ILE A 161 -2.23 0.95 5.92
C ILE A 161 -1.21 0.08 5.20
N GLY A 162 -1.13 0.21 3.89
CA GLY A 162 -0.22 -0.60 3.12
C GLY A 162 -0.05 -0.06 1.71
N PHE A 163 1.01 -0.50 1.07
CA PHE A 163 1.28 -0.20 -0.32
C PHE A 163 0.55 -1.21 -1.21
N ASN A 164 -0.24 -0.71 -2.15
CA ASN A 164 -0.95 -1.52 -3.14
C ASN A 164 -0.03 -1.77 -4.34
N GLY A 165 0.98 -2.62 -4.17
CA GLY A 165 1.98 -2.89 -5.20
C GLY A 165 3.12 -3.78 -4.70
N ASN A 166 4.01 -4.18 -5.60
CA ASN A 166 5.22 -4.90 -5.21
C ASN A 166 6.06 -4.08 -4.23
N LYS A 167 6.63 -4.74 -3.22
CA LYS A 167 7.60 -4.11 -2.31
C LYS A 167 8.66 -3.38 -3.10
N VAL A 168 8.81 -2.08 -2.87
CA VAL A 168 9.83 -1.25 -3.50
C VAL A 168 10.93 -0.97 -2.50
N LEU A 169 12.14 -1.36 -2.84
CA LEU A 169 13.33 -1.03 -2.10
C LEU A 169 13.94 0.23 -2.71
N PHE A 170 13.81 1.36 -2.02
CA PHE A 170 14.36 2.66 -2.47
C PHE A 170 15.86 2.77 -2.17
N ILE A 171 16.27 2.30 -0.99
CA ILE A 171 17.66 2.32 -0.50
C ILE A 171 17.91 0.99 0.20
N SER A 172 18.96 0.27 -0.21
CA SER A 172 19.31 -1.06 0.30
C SER A 172 20.31 -0.98 1.45
N GLU A 173 20.33 -2.03 2.26
CA GLU A 173 21.39 -2.24 3.24
C GLU A 173 22.76 -2.25 2.54
N GLY A 174 23.73 -1.55 3.13
CA GLY A 174 25.08 -1.44 2.59
C GLY A 174 25.20 -0.57 1.34
N ASP A 175 24.18 0.18 0.99
CA ASP A 175 24.21 1.08 -0.17
C ASP A 175 25.31 2.11 -0.08
N THR A 176 25.74 2.65 -1.21
CA THR A 176 26.79 3.68 -1.26
C THR A 176 26.21 5.05 -0.97
N TRP A 177 26.73 5.72 0.04
CA TRP A 177 26.32 7.04 0.48
C TRP A 177 27.31 8.13 0.05
N ARG A 178 26.79 9.32 -0.17
CA ARG A 178 27.57 10.55 -0.09
C ARG A 178 27.58 10.95 1.38
N TYR A 179 28.77 11.22 1.95
CA TYR A 179 28.87 11.60 3.35
C TYR A 179 29.87 12.74 3.57
N ARG A 180 29.66 13.49 4.63
CA ARG A 180 30.50 14.60 5.04
C ARG A 180 30.74 14.55 6.54
N LYS A 181 32.00 14.70 6.96
CA LYS A 181 32.39 14.74 8.36
C LYS A 181 31.92 16.05 9.00
N GLY A 182 31.39 15.98 10.22
CA GLY A 182 30.85 17.13 10.97
C GLY A 182 31.90 18.07 11.54
N LEU A 183 32.79 18.55 10.69
CA LEU A 183 33.82 19.55 11.05
C LEU A 183 33.27 20.97 10.99
N SER A 184 32.16 21.18 10.33
CA SER A 184 31.39 22.42 10.24
C SER A 184 30.00 22.12 9.71
N GLU A 185 29.09 23.11 9.73
CA GLU A 185 27.77 22.97 9.09
C GLU A 185 27.86 22.54 7.63
N ALA A 186 26.95 21.65 7.21
CA ALA A 186 26.92 21.16 5.85
C ALA A 186 26.39 22.20 4.86
N SER A 187 25.59 23.16 5.34
CA SER A 187 25.03 24.23 4.52
C SER A 187 24.66 25.48 5.32
N SER A 188 24.40 26.57 4.59
CA SER A 188 23.78 27.79 5.13
C SER A 188 22.71 28.26 4.15
N PRO A 189 21.42 28.22 4.52
CA PRO A 189 20.81 27.81 5.79
C PRO A 189 21.15 26.38 6.21
N ILE A 190 21.07 26.10 7.51
CA ILE A 190 21.60 24.89 8.16
C ILE A 190 21.02 23.56 7.59
N HIS A 191 19.79 23.54 7.09
CA HIS A 191 19.12 22.34 6.53
C HIS A 191 19.01 22.34 5.00
N ASP A 192 19.67 23.28 4.27
CA ASP A 192 19.60 23.26 2.81
C ASP A 192 20.25 22.00 2.22
N TRP A 193 21.22 21.42 2.90
CA TRP A 193 21.86 20.16 2.49
C TRP A 193 20.89 18.94 2.47
N THR A 194 19.73 19.02 3.14
CA THR A 194 18.73 17.93 3.15
C THR A 194 17.83 17.92 1.91
N LYS A 195 17.90 18.97 1.07
CA LYS A 195 17.06 19.14 -0.11
C LYS A 195 17.67 18.50 -1.35
N LEU A 196 16.82 18.13 -2.30
CA LEU A 196 17.24 17.48 -3.54
C LEU A 196 18.13 18.39 -4.42
N ASP A 197 17.83 19.68 -4.47
CA ASP A 197 18.53 20.68 -5.30
C ASP A 197 19.85 21.17 -4.69
N PHE A 198 20.24 20.68 -3.52
CA PHE A 198 21.51 21.02 -2.90
C PHE A 198 22.71 20.51 -3.72
N THR A 199 23.68 21.38 -3.94
CA THR A 199 24.93 21.04 -4.65
C THR A 199 26.02 20.73 -3.65
N GLU A 200 26.51 19.51 -3.64
CA GLU A 200 27.60 19.04 -2.80
C GLU A 200 28.95 19.60 -3.28
N ASP A 201 29.78 20.04 -2.35
CA ASP A 201 31.15 20.50 -2.60
C ASP A 201 32.17 19.34 -2.44
N GLU A 202 33.46 19.68 -2.53
CA GLU A 202 34.60 18.75 -2.41
C GLU A 202 34.77 18.12 -1.03
N THR A 203 34.06 18.60 -0.01
CA THR A 203 34.10 18.03 1.35
C THR A 203 33.21 16.76 1.49
N TRP A 204 32.34 16.52 0.50
CA TRP A 204 31.52 15.32 0.44
C TRP A 204 32.30 14.16 -0.13
N LEU A 205 32.41 13.10 0.65
CA LEU A 205 33.06 11.83 0.33
C LEU A 205 32.06 10.78 -0.15
N THR A 206 32.54 9.61 -0.54
CA THR A 206 31.69 8.49 -0.98
C THR A 206 32.16 7.22 -0.29
N GLY A 207 31.20 6.41 0.22
CA GLY A 207 31.49 5.11 0.82
C GLY A 207 30.25 4.25 0.98
N PRO A 208 30.38 2.92 0.89
CA PRO A 208 29.29 1.99 1.19
C PRO A 208 28.98 1.95 2.69
N GLY A 209 27.70 1.72 3.03
CA GLY A 209 27.27 1.44 4.40
C GLY A 209 27.69 0.04 4.88
N PRO A 210 27.64 -0.24 6.18
CA PRO A 210 27.61 0.71 7.29
C PRO A 210 28.86 1.58 7.38
N LEU A 211 28.66 2.88 7.66
CA LEU A 211 29.75 3.80 7.93
C LEU A 211 29.97 3.89 9.44
N GLY A 212 31.20 3.86 9.89
CA GLY A 212 31.43 3.92 11.33
C GLY A 212 32.87 3.67 11.76
N ARG A 213 33.01 3.41 13.05
CA ARG A 213 34.28 3.14 13.71
C ARG A 213 34.08 2.22 14.92
N ASN A 214 34.99 1.26 15.08
CA ASN A 214 35.01 0.28 16.17
C ASN A 214 33.78 -0.64 16.33
N GLU A 215 32.90 -0.64 15.33
CA GLU A 215 31.75 -1.52 15.28
C GLU A 215 31.97 -2.69 14.33
N PRO A 216 31.45 -3.91 14.63
CA PRO A 216 31.71 -5.11 13.84
C PRO A 216 31.24 -5.05 12.40
N LEU A 217 30.20 -4.27 12.12
CA LEU A 217 29.55 -4.18 10.79
C LEU A 217 30.16 -3.13 9.89
N VAL A 218 31.11 -2.32 10.37
CA VAL A 218 31.67 -1.18 9.64
C VAL A 218 32.36 -1.60 8.35
N VAL A 219 31.93 -1.01 7.24
CA VAL A 219 32.52 -1.14 5.90
C VAL A 219 33.30 0.13 5.54
N THR A 220 32.68 1.30 5.65
CA THR A 220 33.38 2.59 5.49
C THR A 220 33.87 3.08 6.83
N ASN A 221 35.20 3.13 7.00
CA ASN A 221 35.82 3.38 8.28
C ASN A 221 36.06 4.88 8.53
N LEU A 222 35.52 5.40 9.64
CA LEU A 222 35.63 6.75 10.14
C LEU A 222 36.67 6.87 11.29
N GLN A 223 37.88 6.28 11.12
CA GLN A 223 38.91 6.17 12.16
C GLN A 223 39.31 7.51 12.77
N ASP A 224 39.15 8.61 12.05
CA ASP A 224 39.49 9.96 12.49
C ASP A 224 38.33 10.67 13.21
N ALA A 225 37.21 10.02 13.52
CA ALA A 225 36.09 10.65 14.21
C ALA A 225 36.47 11.07 15.63
N GLN A 226 37.02 10.13 16.41
CA GLN A 226 37.32 10.37 17.81
C GLN A 226 38.25 11.56 18.05
N GLY A 227 37.79 12.50 18.84
CA GLY A 227 38.51 13.73 19.17
C GLY A 227 38.49 14.79 18.10
N ASN A 228 37.82 14.58 16.94
CA ASN A 228 37.78 15.53 15.84
C ASN A 228 36.35 15.99 15.48
N TYR A 229 35.39 15.10 15.42
CA TYR A 229 33.97 15.44 15.11
C TYR A 229 33.01 14.44 15.75
N SER A 230 31.83 14.92 16.12
CA SER A 230 30.76 14.15 16.76
C SER A 230 29.54 13.96 15.86
N SER A 231 29.61 14.36 14.60
CA SER A 231 28.50 14.10 13.67
C SER A 231 28.97 13.74 12.26
N VAL A 232 28.10 13.10 11.51
CA VAL A 232 28.28 12.79 10.09
C VAL A 232 27.01 13.11 9.34
N PHE A 233 27.13 13.82 8.23
CA PHE A 233 26.04 14.10 7.30
C PHE A 233 26.08 13.07 6.18
N LEU A 234 24.92 12.44 5.87
CA LEU A 234 24.80 11.46 4.79
C LEU A 234 23.69 11.87 3.83
N ARG A 235 23.89 11.59 2.56
CA ARG A 235 22.89 11.79 1.51
C ARG A 235 22.88 10.60 0.57
N LYS A 236 21.68 10.15 0.20
CA LYS A 236 21.48 9.14 -0.82
C LYS A 236 20.33 9.55 -1.73
N THR A 237 20.63 9.71 -3.02
CA THR A 237 19.58 9.92 -4.03
C THR A 237 19.06 8.58 -4.53
N PHE A 238 17.75 8.52 -4.77
CA PHE A 238 17.09 7.40 -5.41
C PHE A 238 16.06 7.89 -6.44
N THR A 239 15.75 7.07 -7.41
CA THR A 239 14.75 7.39 -8.45
C THR A 239 13.49 6.59 -8.21
N PHE A 240 12.34 7.25 -8.26
CA PHE A 240 11.05 6.61 -8.17
C PHE A 240 10.17 7.00 -9.36
N ASN A 241 9.59 6.00 -10.03
CA ASN A 241 8.71 6.17 -11.18
C ASN A 241 7.46 5.32 -10.95
N GLY A 242 6.55 5.79 -10.12
CA GLY A 242 5.35 5.05 -9.76
C GLY A 242 4.37 5.94 -8.99
N VAL A 243 3.32 5.37 -8.47
CA VAL A 243 2.45 6.04 -7.50
C VAL A 243 3.15 6.09 -6.16
N ALA A 244 3.32 7.29 -5.61
CA ALA A 244 4.00 7.44 -4.33
C ALA A 244 3.22 6.70 -3.22
N PRO A 245 3.89 5.82 -2.45
CA PRO A 245 3.24 5.06 -1.39
C PRO A 245 2.77 6.01 -0.28
N SER A 246 1.66 5.66 0.38
CA SER A 246 1.15 6.42 1.52
C SER A 246 2.04 6.32 2.76
N SER A 247 2.80 5.24 2.85
CA SER A 247 3.76 4.99 3.92
C SER A 247 5.05 4.36 3.39
N ALA A 248 6.12 4.50 4.15
CA ALA A 248 7.40 3.82 3.93
C ALA A 248 7.88 3.21 5.24
N LEU A 249 8.73 2.21 5.16
CA LEU A 249 9.44 1.61 6.28
C LEU A 249 10.89 2.10 6.25
N LEU A 250 11.30 2.77 7.31
CA LEU A 250 12.69 3.12 7.56
C LEU A 250 13.27 2.08 8.52
N ARG A 251 14.25 1.30 8.04
CA ARG A 251 15.08 0.44 8.89
C ARG A 251 16.42 1.12 9.06
N ILE A 252 16.81 1.39 10.27
CA ILE A 252 18.02 2.19 10.54
C ILE A 252 18.83 1.58 11.68
N LEU A 253 20.12 1.56 11.50
CA LEU A 253 21.12 1.15 12.49
C LEU A 253 21.99 2.38 12.78
N TYR A 254 22.06 2.82 14.03
CA TYR A 254 22.81 4.02 14.43
C TYR A 254 23.34 3.90 15.86
N ASP A 255 24.32 4.75 16.15
CA ASP A 255 24.97 4.93 17.45
C ASP A 255 25.44 6.40 17.53
N ASP A 256 24.97 7.22 18.39
CA ASP A 256 24.02 7.37 19.48
C ASP A 256 22.67 7.98 19.03
N GLY A 257 22.65 8.87 18.05
CA GLY A 257 21.45 9.60 17.66
C GLY A 257 21.40 9.99 16.19
N VAL A 258 20.17 10.07 15.65
CA VAL A 258 19.97 10.44 14.24
C VAL A 258 18.78 11.38 14.05
N ILE A 259 18.88 12.19 12.99
CA ILE A 259 17.73 12.87 12.37
C ILE A 259 17.72 12.50 10.89
N VAL A 260 16.54 12.18 10.34
CA VAL A 260 16.35 11.75 8.95
C VAL A 260 15.38 12.67 8.23
N TRP A 261 15.73 13.10 7.04
CA TRP A 261 14.89 13.92 6.15
C TRP A 261 14.67 13.25 4.80
N LEU A 262 13.47 13.37 4.27
CA LEU A 262 13.12 13.00 2.92
C LEU A 262 12.74 14.26 2.12
N ASN A 263 13.51 14.56 1.08
CA ASN A 263 13.35 15.77 0.24
C ASN A 263 13.26 17.08 1.06
N GLY A 264 14.03 17.19 2.14
CA GLY A 264 14.06 18.38 3.00
C GLY A 264 13.04 18.40 4.14
N THR A 265 12.14 17.42 4.22
CA THR A 265 11.18 17.27 5.32
C THR A 265 11.68 16.25 6.32
N GLU A 266 11.74 16.61 7.60
CA GLU A 266 12.11 15.69 8.69
C GLU A 266 11.03 14.59 8.80
N ILE A 267 11.45 13.33 8.72
CA ILE A 267 10.58 12.16 8.77
C ILE A 267 10.82 11.28 10.01
N PHE A 268 11.99 11.38 10.60
CA PHE A 268 12.35 10.62 11.80
C PHE A 268 13.40 11.36 12.62
N ARG A 269 13.33 11.19 13.93
CA ARG A 269 14.31 11.65 14.91
C ARG A 269 14.36 10.63 16.03
N SER A 270 15.54 10.15 16.40
CA SER A 270 15.69 9.26 17.56
C SER A 270 15.33 9.98 18.87
N GLU A 271 14.86 9.23 19.84
CA GLU A 271 14.52 9.76 21.18
C GLU A 271 15.74 10.32 21.92
N SER A 272 16.93 9.86 21.54
CA SER A 272 18.21 10.33 22.05
C SER A 272 18.57 11.76 21.62
N VAL A 273 17.88 12.33 20.61
CA VAL A 273 18.16 13.67 20.06
C VAL A 273 17.12 14.68 20.50
N ASP A 274 17.54 15.75 21.18
CA ASP A 274 16.67 16.85 21.61
C ASP A 274 15.86 17.47 20.45
N ALA A 275 14.70 18.02 20.77
CA ALA A 275 13.84 18.72 19.82
C ALA A 275 14.48 20.02 19.29
N GLY A 276 14.12 20.38 18.05
CA GLY A 276 14.54 21.62 17.40
C GLY A 276 15.75 21.47 16.49
N VAL A 277 16.39 22.58 16.19
CA VAL A 277 17.58 22.60 15.31
C VAL A 277 18.80 22.15 16.11
N ILE A 278 19.51 21.16 15.60
CA ILE A 278 20.75 20.66 16.17
C ILE A 278 21.92 21.03 15.23
N ASP A 279 22.98 21.58 15.76
CA ASP A 279 24.16 21.96 15.00
C ASP A 279 25.08 20.75 14.68
N TYR A 280 26.11 20.98 13.88
CA TYR A 280 27.08 19.94 13.51
C TYR A 280 27.86 19.34 14.70
N GLN A 281 27.79 19.95 15.89
CA GLN A 281 28.42 19.45 17.12
C GLN A 281 27.45 18.75 18.06
N GLY A 282 26.16 18.57 17.65
CA GLY A 282 25.12 17.97 18.47
C GLY A 282 24.61 18.93 19.57
N ASN A 283 24.52 20.23 19.32
CA ASN A 283 23.98 21.18 20.28
C ASN A 283 22.75 21.89 19.76
N THR A 284 21.87 22.29 20.66
CA THR A 284 20.80 23.24 20.37
C THR A 284 21.33 24.66 20.29
N PRO A 285 20.64 25.63 19.64
CA PRO A 285 21.06 27.03 19.62
C PRO A 285 21.23 27.66 21.01
N ALA A 286 20.54 27.14 22.02
CA ALA A 286 20.65 27.59 23.40
C ALA A 286 21.99 27.18 24.04
N ASN A 287 22.62 26.12 23.55
CA ASN A 287 23.88 25.54 24.05
C ASN A 287 24.99 25.57 23.02
N ALA A 288 24.93 26.47 22.04
CA ALA A 288 25.91 26.56 20.97
C ALA A 288 27.34 26.68 21.51
N GLY A 289 28.25 25.83 21.02
CA GLY A 289 29.63 25.72 21.47
C GLY A 289 29.86 24.75 22.64
N GLY A 290 28.84 23.98 23.02
CA GLY A 290 28.95 22.77 23.87
C GLY A 290 29.56 21.59 23.11
N ASN A 291 29.60 20.41 23.77
CA ASN A 291 30.01 19.14 23.17
C ASN A 291 28.84 18.16 23.24
N GLY A 292 27.98 18.12 22.22
CA GLY A 292 26.94 17.13 22.09
C GLY A 292 25.86 17.14 23.19
N THR A 293 25.54 18.30 23.77
CA THR A 293 24.63 18.39 24.93
C THR A 293 23.17 18.11 24.61
N ALA A 294 22.83 17.96 23.34
CA ALA A 294 21.49 17.63 22.86
C ALA A 294 21.33 16.14 22.49
N ILE A 295 22.37 15.35 22.67
CA ILE A 295 22.42 13.94 22.30
C ILE A 295 22.62 13.11 23.58
N ALA A 296 21.75 12.13 23.81
CA ALA A 296 21.93 11.09 24.82
C ALA A 296 22.57 9.86 24.19
N SER A 297 23.34 9.09 24.99
CA SER A 297 23.90 7.83 24.53
C SER A 297 22.78 6.82 24.28
N ASP A 298 22.81 6.17 23.11
CA ASP A 298 21.83 5.19 22.68
C ASP A 298 22.48 4.21 21.68
N GLU A 299 22.83 3.03 22.14
CA GLU A 299 23.47 2.00 21.34
C GLU A 299 22.45 1.01 20.79
N GLN A 300 22.48 0.75 19.48
CA GLN A 300 21.59 -0.16 18.81
C GLN A 300 22.29 -1.51 18.55
N ASP A 301 21.66 -2.62 18.95
CA ASP A 301 22.15 -3.98 18.69
C ASP A 301 21.90 -4.47 17.24
N GLY A 302 21.11 -3.69 16.44
CA GLY A 302 20.73 -4.04 15.07
C GLY A 302 19.85 -2.97 14.43
N TYR A 303 19.35 -3.26 13.22
CA TYR A 303 18.39 -2.37 12.57
C TYR A 303 17.09 -2.31 13.34
N GLU A 304 16.64 -1.13 13.65
CA GLU A 304 15.29 -0.86 14.15
C GLU A 304 14.38 -0.39 13.01
N GLU A 305 13.09 -0.67 13.14
CA GLU A 305 12.08 -0.43 12.09
C GLU A 305 11.09 0.65 12.53
N TYR A 306 10.90 1.65 11.66
CA TYR A 306 10.02 2.78 11.90
C TYR A 306 9.09 3.01 10.71
N ALA A 307 7.78 3.00 10.97
CA ALA A 307 6.79 3.32 9.96
C ALA A 307 6.70 4.83 9.73
N ILE A 308 6.88 5.26 8.48
CA ILE A 308 6.83 6.67 8.07
C ILE A 308 5.54 6.89 7.29
N GLY A 309 4.56 7.56 7.88
CA GLY A 309 3.30 7.92 7.24
C GLY A 309 3.39 9.17 6.35
N GLY A 310 2.40 9.35 5.45
CA GLY A 310 2.28 10.57 4.63
C GLY A 310 3.30 10.70 3.51
N THR A 311 3.99 9.62 3.15
CA THR A 311 5.06 9.63 2.16
C THR A 311 4.57 9.92 0.74
N SER A 312 3.28 9.75 0.45
CA SER A 312 2.66 10.17 -0.82
C SER A 312 2.82 11.67 -1.13
N ASN A 313 3.00 12.49 -0.11
CA ASN A 313 3.26 13.93 -0.27
C ASN A 313 4.75 14.27 -0.27
N LEU A 314 5.61 13.32 0.02
CA LEU A 314 7.06 13.50 0.19
C LEU A 314 7.86 12.85 -0.94
N ILE A 315 7.51 11.63 -1.35
CA ILE A 315 8.15 10.94 -2.49
C ILE A 315 7.56 11.51 -3.78
N GLN A 316 8.42 11.99 -4.66
CA GLN A 316 8.03 12.56 -5.94
C GLN A 316 8.47 11.69 -7.11
N GLN A 317 7.81 11.84 -8.25
CA GLN A 317 8.24 11.24 -9.52
C GLN A 317 9.65 11.72 -9.88
N GLY A 318 10.51 10.82 -10.31
CA GLY A 318 11.90 11.11 -10.63
C GLY A 318 12.81 11.00 -9.41
N GLN A 319 13.73 11.94 -9.27
CA GLN A 319 14.74 11.91 -8.21
C GLN A 319 14.22 12.36 -6.87
N ASN A 320 14.65 11.65 -5.84
CA ASN A 320 14.42 11.94 -4.43
C ASN A 320 15.74 11.86 -3.67
N VAL A 321 15.81 12.41 -2.46
CA VAL A 321 16.96 12.32 -1.58
C VAL A 321 16.54 11.96 -0.15
N LEU A 322 17.18 10.95 0.41
CA LEU A 322 17.21 10.70 1.84
C LEU A 322 18.47 11.33 2.41
N ALA A 323 18.32 12.17 3.43
CA ALA A 323 19.41 12.83 4.13
C ALA A 323 19.39 12.42 5.60
N ILE A 324 20.55 12.13 6.19
CA ILE A 324 20.69 11.69 7.57
C ILE A 324 21.79 12.48 8.23
N GLN A 325 21.53 13.00 9.42
CA GLN A 325 22.57 13.50 10.33
C GLN A 325 22.71 12.54 11.49
N LEU A 326 23.83 11.85 11.55
CA LEU A 326 24.24 10.99 12.64
C LEU A 326 24.98 11.81 13.68
N PHE A 327 24.78 11.49 14.94
CA PHE A 327 25.46 12.12 16.08
C PHE A 327 26.01 11.08 17.03
N ASN A 328 27.18 11.35 17.55
CA ASN A 328 27.70 10.80 18.80
C ASN A 328 27.31 11.68 19.98
N ASP A 329 27.17 11.10 21.17
CA ASP A 329 26.94 11.82 22.43
C ASP A 329 28.06 12.82 22.74
N THR A 330 29.31 12.45 22.43
CA THR A 330 30.47 13.30 22.61
C THR A 330 31.49 13.12 21.49
N VAL A 331 32.31 14.13 21.27
CA VAL A 331 33.47 14.05 20.36
C VAL A 331 34.50 13.01 20.78
N GLY A 332 34.48 12.59 22.06
CA GLY A 332 35.39 11.61 22.64
C GLY A 332 34.92 10.15 22.56
N SER A 333 33.71 9.92 22.08
CA SER A 333 33.15 8.57 21.98
C SER A 333 34.07 7.60 21.23
N SER A 334 34.06 6.33 21.66
CA SER A 334 34.96 5.31 21.14
C SER A 334 34.50 4.71 19.80
N ASP A 335 33.25 4.84 19.49
CA ASP A 335 32.52 4.22 18.40
C ASP A 335 31.60 5.22 17.68
N ILE A 336 31.04 4.83 16.60
CA ILE A 336 30.00 5.52 15.80
C ILE A 336 29.57 4.57 14.69
N LEU A 337 28.26 4.51 14.40
CA LEU A 337 27.73 3.61 13.39
C LEU A 337 26.50 4.19 12.71
N ILE A 338 26.39 3.98 11.41
CA ILE A 338 25.19 4.31 10.63
C ILE A 338 25.02 3.44 9.39
N ASP A 339 23.86 2.89 9.21
CA ASP A 339 23.32 2.46 7.92
C ASP A 339 21.80 2.62 7.91
N ALA A 340 21.20 2.73 6.74
CA ALA A 340 19.77 2.87 6.60
C ALA A 340 19.24 2.22 5.34
N VAL A 341 18.05 1.65 5.47
CA VAL A 341 17.22 1.07 4.41
C VAL A 341 15.94 1.88 4.33
N LEU A 342 15.51 2.24 3.14
CA LEU A 342 14.20 2.82 2.92
C LEU A 342 13.45 1.95 1.92
N GLU A 343 12.30 1.48 2.32
CA GLU A 343 11.48 0.58 1.49
C GLU A 343 9.99 0.87 1.68
N THR A 344 9.14 0.34 0.83
CA THR A 344 7.71 0.30 1.13
C THR A 344 7.46 -0.75 2.21
N PRO A 345 6.46 -0.57 3.07
CA PRO A 345 5.99 -1.67 3.93
C PRO A 345 5.66 -2.90 3.10
N GLU A 346 5.63 -4.07 3.74
CA GLU A 346 5.03 -5.24 3.10
C GLU A 346 3.61 -4.89 2.64
N PRO A 347 3.19 -5.34 1.46
CA PRO A 347 1.82 -5.14 1.02
C PRO A 347 0.85 -5.65 2.10
N PHE A 348 -0.10 -4.82 2.52
CA PHE A 348 -1.20 -5.17 3.44
C PHE A 348 -0.79 -5.72 4.82
N SER A 349 0.32 -5.25 5.42
CA SER A 349 0.82 -5.79 6.69
C SER A 349 -0.05 -5.50 7.91
N GLU A 350 -0.84 -4.41 7.91
CA GLU A 350 -1.68 -4.03 9.06
C GLU A 350 -3.08 -3.58 8.64
N PRO A 351 -4.14 -4.03 9.36
CA PRO A 351 -5.47 -3.48 9.17
C PRO A 351 -5.47 -2.00 9.53
N ALA A 352 -6.10 -1.19 8.68
CA ALA A 352 -6.33 0.22 8.96
C ALA A 352 -7.81 0.47 9.24
N PRO A 353 -8.13 1.47 10.04
CA PRO A 353 -9.50 1.90 10.17
C PRO A 353 -10.05 2.37 8.81
N PRO A 354 -11.36 2.31 8.63
CA PRO A 354 -12.05 2.89 7.47
C PRO A 354 -11.62 4.32 7.17
N SER A 355 -11.80 4.73 5.91
CA SER A 355 -11.40 6.06 5.42
C SER A 355 -12.55 7.00 5.01
N PRO A 356 -13.71 7.01 5.72
CA PRO A 356 -14.86 7.78 5.28
C PRO A 356 -14.56 9.28 5.16
N GLY A 357 -15.12 9.90 4.13
CA GLY A 357 -15.00 11.34 3.87
C GLY A 357 -13.72 11.79 3.17
N ARG A 358 -12.86 10.85 2.76
CA ARG A 358 -11.58 11.10 2.10
C ARG A 358 -11.26 10.02 1.08
N ALA A 359 -10.16 10.18 0.36
CA ALA A 359 -9.69 9.13 -0.55
C ALA A 359 -9.40 7.83 0.23
N ASN A 360 -9.82 6.70 -0.36
CA ASN A 360 -9.59 5.36 0.18
C ASN A 360 -8.11 5.11 0.45
N ASN A 361 -7.79 4.46 1.55
CA ASN A 361 -6.41 4.07 1.87
C ASN A 361 -5.84 3.15 0.78
N SER A 362 -6.68 2.30 0.19
CA SER A 362 -6.33 1.36 -0.87
C SER A 362 -6.34 1.95 -2.28
N SER A 363 -6.64 3.26 -2.45
CA SER A 363 -6.80 3.88 -3.75
C SER A 363 -5.51 3.89 -4.57
N THR A 364 -5.63 3.60 -5.87
CA THR A 364 -4.51 3.62 -6.82
C THR A 364 -4.90 4.22 -8.16
N SER A 365 -3.98 4.94 -8.80
CA SER A 365 -4.16 5.43 -10.17
C SER A 365 -3.77 4.41 -11.25
N SER A 366 -3.08 3.32 -10.85
CA SER A 366 -2.73 2.19 -11.72
C SER A 366 -3.28 0.91 -11.05
N PRO A 367 -4.56 0.58 -11.28
CA PRO A 367 -5.15 -0.63 -10.70
C PRO A 367 -4.45 -1.88 -11.21
N PRO A 368 -4.17 -2.87 -10.34
CA PRO A 368 -3.62 -4.13 -10.80
C PRO A 368 -4.67 -4.97 -11.55
N PRO A 369 -4.25 -6.00 -12.28
CA PRO A 369 -5.14 -6.90 -13.00
C PRO A 369 -6.25 -7.50 -12.13
N ASN A 370 -7.41 -7.66 -12.75
CA ASN A 370 -8.57 -8.28 -12.14
C ASN A 370 -8.49 -9.80 -12.31
N ILE A 371 -8.38 -10.55 -11.20
CA ILE A 371 -8.31 -12.01 -11.17
C ILE A 371 -9.61 -12.55 -10.56
N ARG A 372 -10.26 -13.47 -11.25
CA ARG A 372 -11.51 -14.10 -10.81
C ARG A 372 -11.66 -15.50 -11.38
N GLN A 373 -12.70 -16.23 -10.94
CA GLN A 373 -12.99 -17.59 -11.43
C GLN A 373 -11.77 -18.52 -11.33
N VAL A 374 -11.11 -18.48 -10.17
CA VAL A 374 -9.98 -19.37 -9.88
C VAL A 374 -10.53 -20.75 -9.57
N GLU A 375 -10.16 -21.73 -10.37
CA GLU A 375 -10.66 -23.10 -10.26
C GLU A 375 -9.52 -24.12 -10.37
N HIS A 376 -9.71 -25.30 -9.80
CA HIS A 376 -8.81 -26.43 -10.01
C HIS A 376 -9.57 -27.67 -10.49
N SER A 377 -8.98 -28.42 -11.38
CA SER A 377 -9.58 -29.63 -11.95
C SER A 377 -8.54 -30.75 -12.07
N PRO A 378 -8.86 -31.99 -11.59
CA PRO A 378 -10.13 -32.39 -10.96
C PRO A 378 -10.34 -31.74 -9.58
N ALA A 379 -11.60 -31.59 -9.15
CA ALA A 379 -11.95 -31.00 -7.85
C ALA A 379 -11.49 -31.88 -6.67
N GLU A 380 -11.45 -33.19 -6.86
CA GLU A 380 -10.99 -34.18 -5.88
C GLU A 380 -9.90 -35.05 -6.54
N PRO A 381 -8.64 -34.60 -6.59
CA PRO A 381 -7.56 -35.35 -7.22
C PRO A 381 -7.14 -36.56 -6.39
N GLY A 382 -6.95 -37.70 -7.05
CA GLY A 382 -6.29 -38.88 -6.50
C GLY A 382 -4.76 -38.78 -6.60
N SER A 383 -4.06 -39.81 -6.06
CA SER A 383 -2.60 -39.90 -6.18
C SER A 383 -2.16 -39.85 -7.63
N SER A 384 -1.16 -39.02 -7.90
CA SER A 384 -0.55 -38.86 -9.23
C SER A 384 -1.44 -38.21 -10.30
N ASP A 385 -2.67 -37.81 -9.98
CA ASP A 385 -3.47 -37.01 -10.90
C ASP A 385 -2.86 -35.61 -11.05
N PRO A 386 -2.54 -35.17 -12.27
CA PRO A 386 -2.17 -33.78 -12.49
C PRO A 386 -3.39 -32.87 -12.29
N VAL A 387 -3.19 -31.71 -11.66
CA VAL A 387 -4.26 -30.75 -11.37
C VAL A 387 -4.05 -29.50 -12.20
N THR A 388 -5.01 -29.19 -13.04
CA THR A 388 -5.02 -27.93 -13.81
C THR A 388 -5.63 -26.83 -12.95
N ILE A 389 -4.87 -25.75 -12.75
CA ILE A 389 -5.35 -24.50 -12.16
C ILE A 389 -5.71 -23.56 -13.31
N SER A 390 -6.88 -22.96 -13.25
CA SER A 390 -7.30 -21.93 -14.21
C SER A 390 -7.81 -20.68 -13.50
N ALA A 391 -7.64 -19.53 -14.14
CA ALA A 391 -8.12 -18.24 -13.67
C ALA A 391 -8.54 -17.37 -14.84
N LYS A 392 -9.55 -16.52 -14.65
CA LYS A 392 -9.86 -15.45 -15.59
C LYS A 392 -9.14 -14.19 -15.15
N VAL A 393 -8.30 -13.65 -16.04
CA VAL A 393 -7.48 -12.46 -15.80
C VAL A 393 -7.80 -11.42 -16.86
N THR A 394 -8.11 -10.21 -16.45
CA THR A 394 -8.37 -9.09 -17.35
C THR A 394 -7.76 -7.82 -16.80
N ASP A 395 -7.23 -6.98 -17.69
CA ASP A 395 -6.68 -5.68 -17.36
C ASP A 395 -6.85 -4.72 -18.55
N PRO A 396 -7.27 -3.45 -18.34
CA PRO A 396 -7.39 -2.45 -19.40
C PRO A 396 -6.08 -2.11 -20.08
N ASP A 397 -4.97 -2.15 -19.36
CA ASP A 397 -3.64 -1.81 -19.84
C ASP A 397 -2.90 -3.03 -20.43
N GLY A 398 -3.49 -4.21 -20.26
CA GLY A 398 -2.98 -5.48 -20.77
C GLY A 398 -2.19 -6.27 -19.70
N VAL A 399 -2.24 -7.58 -19.82
CA VAL A 399 -1.56 -8.53 -18.91
C VAL A 399 -0.17 -8.82 -19.44
N GLU A 400 0.88 -8.59 -18.64
CA GLU A 400 2.28 -8.91 -19.01
C GLU A 400 2.62 -10.34 -18.60
N SER A 401 2.31 -10.75 -17.36
CA SER A 401 2.64 -12.09 -16.88
C SER A 401 1.59 -12.62 -15.91
N VAL A 402 1.41 -13.95 -15.92
CA VAL A 402 0.58 -14.68 -14.97
C VAL A 402 1.37 -15.86 -14.45
N ALA A 403 1.63 -15.90 -13.15
CA ALA A 403 2.40 -16.95 -12.48
C ALA A 403 1.54 -17.67 -11.45
N LEU A 404 1.60 -19.00 -11.48
CA LEU A 404 1.07 -19.87 -10.43
C LEU A 404 2.23 -20.25 -9.50
N GLU A 405 2.06 -20.11 -8.22
CA GLU A 405 2.96 -20.64 -7.21
C GLU A 405 2.24 -21.70 -6.40
N TYR A 406 2.90 -22.82 -6.12
CA TYR A 406 2.32 -23.87 -5.30
C TYR A 406 3.31 -24.41 -4.27
N GLN A 407 2.76 -24.89 -3.15
CA GLN A 407 3.49 -25.49 -2.05
C GLN A 407 2.87 -26.83 -1.69
N VAL A 408 3.70 -27.87 -1.57
CA VAL A 408 3.26 -29.23 -1.21
C VAL A 408 3.57 -29.52 0.25
N VAL A 409 2.54 -29.83 1.02
CA VAL A 409 2.66 -30.13 2.45
C VAL A 409 2.39 -31.62 2.66
N ALA A 410 3.43 -32.37 3.05
CA ALA A 410 3.32 -33.80 3.32
C ALA A 410 2.62 -34.08 4.65
N PRO A 411 2.01 -35.28 4.80
CA PRO A 411 1.39 -35.68 6.07
C PRO A 411 2.35 -35.56 7.24
N GLY A 412 1.92 -34.90 8.32
CA GLY A 412 2.75 -34.67 9.52
C GLY A 412 3.77 -33.52 9.42
N SER A 413 3.86 -32.86 8.26
CA SER A 413 4.79 -31.74 8.01
C SER A 413 4.04 -30.43 7.81
N TYR A 414 3.04 -30.16 8.65
CA TYR A 414 2.23 -28.94 8.53
C TYR A 414 3.09 -27.69 8.67
N VAL A 415 2.97 -26.80 7.70
CA VAL A 415 3.60 -25.46 7.67
C VAL A 415 2.54 -24.42 7.99
N ARG A 416 2.72 -23.67 9.07
CA ARG A 416 1.81 -22.57 9.44
C ARG A 416 2.09 -21.35 8.55
N ILE A 417 1.10 -20.48 8.40
CA ILE A 417 1.29 -19.19 7.70
C ILE A 417 2.39 -18.35 8.36
N SER A 418 2.50 -18.40 9.68
CA SER A 418 3.54 -17.72 10.46
C SER A 418 4.92 -18.39 10.45
N ASP A 419 5.08 -19.55 9.83
CA ASP A 419 6.37 -20.23 9.77
C ASP A 419 7.22 -19.67 8.62
N PRO A 420 8.51 -19.39 8.78
CA PRO A 420 9.37 -18.92 7.68
C PRO A 420 9.37 -19.84 6.45
N ALA A 421 9.09 -21.14 6.63
CA ALA A 421 8.96 -22.11 5.55
C ALA A 421 7.72 -21.83 4.66
N TYR A 422 6.71 -21.11 5.15
CA TYR A 422 5.55 -20.70 4.35
C TYR A 422 5.99 -19.74 3.25
N GLU A 423 6.82 -18.75 3.56
CA GLU A 423 7.26 -17.73 2.60
C GLU A 423 8.27 -18.29 1.58
N THR A 424 9.07 -19.27 1.95
CA THR A 424 10.24 -19.70 1.16
C THR A 424 10.04 -20.98 0.35
N SER A 425 8.93 -21.70 0.53
CA SER A 425 8.76 -23.05 -0.04
C SER A 425 7.82 -23.12 -1.25
N TRP A 426 7.67 -22.03 -1.98
CA TRP A 426 6.82 -21.95 -3.17
C TRP A 426 7.57 -22.34 -4.44
N THR A 427 6.89 -23.10 -5.31
CA THR A 427 7.37 -23.49 -6.65
C THR A 427 6.56 -22.74 -7.69
N GLY A 428 7.22 -21.95 -8.52
CA GLY A 428 6.58 -21.15 -9.58
C GLY A 428 6.36 -21.92 -10.88
N ILE A 429 5.23 -21.69 -11.53
CA ILE A 429 4.91 -22.15 -12.89
C ILE A 429 4.27 -20.97 -13.65
N GLU A 430 4.76 -20.67 -14.86
CA GLU A 430 4.11 -19.70 -15.73
C GLU A 430 2.76 -20.23 -16.23
N MET A 431 1.70 -19.43 -16.14
CA MET A 431 0.40 -19.76 -16.68
C MET A 431 0.27 -19.27 -18.11
N THR A 432 -0.34 -20.08 -18.96
CA THR A 432 -0.53 -19.76 -20.38
C THR A 432 -1.99 -19.42 -20.67
N ALA A 433 -2.19 -18.40 -21.54
CA ALA A 433 -3.51 -18.02 -22.00
C ALA A 433 -4.13 -19.13 -22.87
N ALA A 434 -5.42 -19.39 -22.69
CA ALA A 434 -6.16 -20.34 -23.50
C ALA A 434 -6.36 -19.83 -24.93
N GLU A 435 -6.34 -20.75 -25.91
CA GLU A 435 -6.66 -20.41 -27.29
C GLU A 435 -8.14 -19.95 -27.40
N GLY A 436 -8.36 -18.81 -28.02
CA GLY A 436 -9.68 -18.25 -28.31
C GLY A 436 -10.16 -17.21 -27.31
N ASP A 437 -10.24 -17.49 -26.02
CA ASP A 437 -10.46 -16.50 -24.96
C ASP A 437 -9.13 -16.22 -24.24
N GLY A 438 -8.41 -15.24 -24.71
CA GLY A 438 -7.10 -14.85 -24.16
C GLY A 438 -7.17 -14.35 -22.70
N SER A 439 -8.35 -14.29 -22.08
CA SER A 439 -8.52 -13.91 -20.69
C SER A 439 -8.47 -15.09 -19.70
N ILE A 440 -8.54 -16.34 -20.18
CA ILE A 440 -8.40 -17.53 -19.33
C ILE A 440 -6.96 -18.00 -19.36
N TYR A 441 -6.34 -18.07 -18.20
CA TYR A 441 -4.97 -18.57 -18.03
C TYR A 441 -4.99 -19.89 -17.29
N SER A 442 -4.07 -20.80 -17.63
CA SER A 442 -3.97 -22.09 -16.95
C SER A 442 -2.54 -22.59 -16.82
N ALA A 443 -2.31 -23.38 -15.76
CA ALA A 443 -1.09 -24.15 -15.56
C ALA A 443 -1.42 -25.48 -14.89
N VAL A 444 -0.49 -26.45 -14.96
CA VAL A 444 -0.67 -27.80 -14.42
C VAL A 444 0.30 -28.01 -13.27
N ILE A 445 -0.24 -28.29 -12.08
CA ILE A 445 0.52 -28.80 -10.93
C ILE A 445 0.71 -30.31 -11.14
N PRO A 446 1.94 -30.85 -11.11
CA PRO A 446 2.18 -32.28 -11.20
C PRO A 446 1.45 -33.05 -10.10
N GLY A 447 0.99 -34.27 -10.42
CA GLY A 447 0.31 -35.14 -9.46
C GLY A 447 1.13 -35.37 -8.19
N GLN A 448 0.47 -35.35 -7.05
CA GLN A 448 1.06 -35.51 -5.73
C GLN A 448 0.64 -36.86 -5.10
N ALA A 449 1.27 -37.23 -3.99
CA ALA A 449 0.96 -38.47 -3.32
C ALA A 449 -0.30 -38.34 -2.42
N HIS A 450 -0.89 -39.45 -2.09
CA HIS A 450 -2.03 -39.56 -1.16
C HIS A 450 -1.78 -38.79 0.16
N ARG A 451 -2.80 -38.10 0.66
CA ARG A 451 -2.80 -37.26 1.87
C ARG A 451 -1.89 -36.05 1.84
N HIS A 452 -1.43 -35.61 0.67
CA HIS A 452 -0.75 -34.32 0.56
C HIS A 452 -1.76 -33.19 0.44
N LEU A 453 -1.51 -32.09 1.17
CA LEU A 453 -2.17 -30.81 0.96
C LEU A 453 -1.35 -30.04 -0.06
N VAL A 454 -2.00 -29.49 -1.07
CA VAL A 454 -1.37 -28.59 -2.05
C VAL A 454 -2.01 -27.21 -1.89
N ARG A 455 -1.21 -26.23 -1.54
CA ARG A 455 -1.57 -24.83 -1.52
C ARG A 455 -1.14 -24.18 -2.82
N TYR A 456 -1.86 -23.18 -3.29
CA TYR A 456 -1.46 -22.42 -4.46
C TYR A 456 -1.96 -20.99 -4.40
N ARG A 457 -1.27 -20.08 -5.08
CA ARG A 457 -1.60 -18.67 -5.26
C ARG A 457 -1.26 -18.26 -6.68
N ILE A 458 -1.89 -17.17 -7.16
CA ILE A 458 -1.67 -16.66 -8.53
C ILE A 458 -1.23 -15.22 -8.43
N THR A 459 -0.09 -14.91 -9.03
CA THR A 459 0.45 -13.55 -9.15
C THR A 459 0.34 -13.10 -10.59
N VAL A 460 -0.19 -11.91 -10.80
CA VAL A 460 -0.34 -11.29 -12.12
C VAL A 460 0.28 -9.90 -12.11
N THR A 461 0.95 -9.56 -13.21
CA THR A 461 1.49 -8.22 -13.45
C THR A 461 0.96 -7.69 -14.78
N ASP A 462 0.56 -6.42 -14.82
CA ASP A 462 0.18 -5.73 -16.05
C ASP A 462 1.39 -5.17 -16.82
N THR A 463 1.13 -4.60 -18.00
CA THR A 463 2.19 -4.00 -18.84
C THR A 463 2.76 -2.70 -18.27
N LEU A 464 2.14 -2.10 -17.27
CA LEU A 464 2.61 -0.91 -16.55
C LEU A 464 3.38 -1.25 -15.29
N GLY A 465 3.44 -2.54 -14.89
CA GLY A 465 4.15 -3.04 -13.73
C GLY A 465 3.31 -3.09 -12.45
N ALA A 466 1.99 -2.81 -12.51
CA ALA A 466 1.12 -3.05 -11.36
C ALA A 466 0.84 -4.54 -11.22
N GLY A 467 0.98 -5.07 -10.01
CA GLY A 467 0.84 -6.49 -9.74
C GLY A 467 -0.14 -6.79 -8.61
N VAL A 468 -0.66 -8.01 -8.60
CA VAL A 468 -1.51 -8.54 -7.53
C VAL A 468 -1.31 -10.03 -7.37
N THR A 469 -1.30 -10.48 -6.12
CA THR A 469 -1.35 -11.90 -5.75
C THR A 469 -2.73 -12.22 -5.18
N VAL A 470 -3.28 -13.37 -5.52
CA VAL A 470 -4.56 -13.84 -4.97
C VAL A 470 -4.45 -15.28 -4.45
N PRO A 471 -5.13 -15.61 -3.31
CA PRO A 471 -5.93 -14.70 -2.46
C PRO A 471 -5.07 -13.52 -1.99
N PHE A 472 -5.69 -12.43 -1.53
CA PHE A 472 -4.96 -11.25 -1.08
C PHE A 472 -4.10 -11.59 0.14
N ASP A 473 -2.96 -10.92 0.29
CA ASP A 473 -1.99 -11.20 1.37
C ASP A 473 -2.59 -10.91 2.77
N ASP A 474 -3.59 -10.04 2.84
CA ASP A 474 -4.36 -9.73 4.05
C ASP A 474 -5.55 -10.66 4.31
N ASP A 475 -5.83 -11.62 3.44
CA ASP A 475 -6.84 -12.64 3.70
C ASP A 475 -6.38 -13.58 4.83
N GLU A 476 -7.31 -14.02 5.68
CA GLU A 476 -7.01 -15.02 6.74
C GLU A 476 -6.34 -16.29 6.20
N GLN A 477 -6.61 -16.62 4.96
CA GLN A 477 -6.01 -17.73 4.23
C GLN A 477 -5.45 -17.24 2.89
N PRO A 478 -4.23 -16.69 2.84
CA PRO A 478 -3.63 -16.11 1.65
C PRO A 478 -3.15 -17.16 0.64
N ASN A 479 -3.88 -18.26 0.53
CA ASN A 479 -3.69 -19.30 -0.48
C ASN A 479 -4.97 -20.10 -0.73
N PHE A 480 -5.17 -20.52 -1.95
CA PHE A 480 -6.09 -21.62 -2.28
C PHE A 480 -5.48 -22.96 -1.89
N ALA A 481 -6.29 -24.01 -1.78
CA ALA A 481 -5.78 -25.34 -1.48
C ALA A 481 -6.67 -26.45 -2.02
N TYR A 482 -6.08 -27.62 -2.28
CA TYR A 482 -6.77 -28.87 -2.46
C TYR A 482 -6.03 -30.00 -1.74
N PHE A 483 -6.75 -31.08 -1.49
CA PHE A 483 -6.22 -32.24 -0.79
C PHE A 483 -6.23 -33.46 -1.70
N VAL A 484 -5.13 -34.19 -1.78
CA VAL A 484 -4.99 -35.40 -2.61
C VAL A 484 -5.47 -36.62 -1.82
N TYR A 485 -6.49 -37.31 -2.31
CA TYR A 485 -7.13 -38.39 -1.57
C TYR A 485 -7.63 -39.53 -2.44
N ASP A 486 -7.13 -40.73 -2.23
CA ASP A 486 -7.49 -41.94 -2.98
C ASP A 486 -8.73 -42.69 -2.45
N GLY A 487 -9.42 -42.08 -1.49
CA GLY A 487 -10.54 -42.78 -0.79
C GLY A 487 -10.06 -43.58 0.44
N ILE A 488 -11.02 -44.18 1.10
CA ILE A 488 -10.75 -45.14 2.19
C ILE A 488 -10.54 -46.50 1.55
N PRO A 489 -9.46 -47.24 1.87
CA PRO A 489 -9.21 -48.58 1.33
C PRO A 489 -10.29 -49.56 1.70
#